data_48f5a8a32d6c6c3301771522cc56db76
#
_entry.id   48f5a8a32d6c6c3301771522cc56db76
#
_cell.length_a   1.000
_cell.length_b   1.000
_cell.length_c   1.000
_cell.angle_alpha   90.00
_cell.angle_beta   90.00
_cell.angle_gamma   90.00
#
_symmetry.space_group_name_H-M   'P 1'
#
loop_
_entity.id
_entity.type
_entity.pdbx_description
1 polymer ?
#
loop_
_entity_poly.entity_id
_entity_poly.type
_entity_poly.pdbx_seq_one_letter_code
_entity_poly.pdbx_strand_id
1 'polypeptide(L)'
;MSLLRSLSGPEDLRALAPEKLPVLAAEIRDALVTSVAKTGGHLGPNLGCVELTIALHRVFDSPREPIVFDTGHQSYVHKMLTGRVEDFERLRQRGGLSGYPSRGESEHDWVENSHASTSLSYADGLAKAFAIRGDSRPVVAVIGDGALTGGMAWEALNNIAAAQDRPVVIVVNDNGRSYSPTIGGVADALATLRLRPGYENALLQVRQALHRAPVVGSALYDALHAIKKGLKDVLSPQGMFEDLGMKYVGPVDGHDIRAMESALRRARSFGGPVIVHAVTTKGFGYAPAETDQIDAWHATGIFDPDSGASVRKTGRPWTDAFSDELVRVGSERPDVVAITAAMLHPTGLAAFGERFPERTFDVGIAEQHALTSAAGLAMAGM
;
A
#
# COMPACT_ATOMS: atom_id res chain seq x y z
N MET A 1 -12.28 -26.36 -14.20
CA MET A 1 -13.03 -25.08 -14.36
C MET A 1 -12.32 -24.07 -13.44
N SER A 2 -11.93 -22.89 -13.92
CA SER A 2 -11.21 -21.90 -13.11
C SER A 2 -12.13 -21.37 -12.00
N LEU A 3 -11.61 -21.35 -10.79
CA LEU A 3 -12.33 -20.86 -9.61
C LEU A 3 -12.54 -19.34 -9.73
N LEU A 4 -11.50 -18.60 -10.16
CA LEU A 4 -11.57 -17.15 -10.38
C LEU A 4 -12.69 -16.78 -11.39
N ARG A 5 -12.79 -17.48 -12.51
CA ARG A 5 -13.81 -17.23 -13.54
C ARG A 5 -15.22 -17.63 -13.11
N SER A 6 -15.37 -18.41 -12.03
CA SER A 6 -16.69 -18.75 -11.48
C SER A 6 -17.24 -17.70 -10.52
N LEU A 7 -16.44 -16.69 -10.14
CA LEU A 7 -16.86 -15.61 -9.25
C LEU A 7 -17.53 -14.49 -10.04
N SER A 8 -18.76 -14.18 -9.71
CA SER A 8 -19.48 -13.01 -10.24
C SER A 8 -19.26 -11.75 -9.42
N GLY A 9 -18.81 -11.89 -8.17
CA GLY A 9 -18.57 -10.78 -7.27
C GLY A 9 -18.14 -11.19 -5.86
N PRO A 10 -18.04 -10.23 -4.94
CA PRO A 10 -17.59 -10.48 -3.56
C PRO A 10 -18.47 -11.44 -2.77
N GLU A 11 -19.75 -11.59 -3.11
CA GLU A 11 -20.65 -12.54 -2.43
C GLU A 11 -20.22 -13.99 -2.67
N ASP A 12 -19.88 -14.34 -3.91
CA ASP A 12 -19.37 -15.67 -4.25
C ASP A 12 -18.06 -15.94 -3.54
N LEU A 13 -17.18 -14.93 -3.46
CA LEU A 13 -15.92 -15.04 -2.73
C LEU A 13 -16.14 -15.32 -1.23
N ARG A 14 -17.12 -14.64 -0.61
CA ARG A 14 -17.46 -14.86 0.81
C ARG A 14 -18.01 -16.27 1.06
N ALA A 15 -18.67 -16.85 0.07
CA ALA A 15 -19.22 -18.21 0.13
C ALA A 15 -18.17 -19.32 -0.06
N LEU A 16 -16.96 -18.99 -0.53
CA LEU A 16 -15.89 -19.97 -0.73
C LEU A 16 -15.39 -20.55 0.59
N ALA A 17 -15.20 -21.86 0.61
CA ALA A 17 -14.53 -22.55 1.71
C ALA A 17 -13.06 -22.09 1.82
N PRO A 18 -12.53 -21.92 3.05
CA PRO A 18 -11.16 -21.41 3.28
C PRO A 18 -10.07 -22.21 2.54
N GLU A 19 -10.28 -23.50 2.34
CA GLU A 19 -9.32 -24.41 1.70
C GLU A 19 -9.15 -24.10 0.20
N LYS A 20 -10.10 -23.40 -0.42
CA LYS A 20 -10.06 -22.99 -1.83
C LYS A 20 -9.33 -21.68 -2.05
N LEU A 21 -9.11 -20.88 -0.99
CA LEU A 21 -8.52 -19.54 -1.14
C LEU A 21 -7.08 -19.55 -1.66
N PRO A 22 -6.19 -20.50 -1.27
CA PRO A 22 -4.86 -20.59 -1.87
C PRO A 22 -4.89 -20.89 -3.37
N VAL A 23 -5.84 -21.70 -3.82
CA VAL A 23 -6.02 -22.00 -5.26
C VAL A 23 -6.50 -20.76 -5.99
N LEU A 24 -7.46 -20.03 -5.42
CA LEU A 24 -7.93 -18.76 -5.97
C LEU A 24 -6.77 -17.73 -6.07
N ALA A 25 -5.95 -17.61 -5.04
CA ALA A 25 -4.81 -16.70 -5.05
C ALA A 25 -3.80 -17.05 -6.16
N ALA A 26 -3.54 -18.33 -6.40
CA ALA A 26 -2.70 -18.79 -7.50
C ALA A 26 -3.31 -18.44 -8.86
N GLU A 27 -4.60 -18.71 -9.08
CA GLU A 27 -5.30 -18.38 -10.33
C GLU A 27 -5.32 -16.85 -10.59
N ILE A 28 -5.47 -16.02 -9.55
CA ILE A 28 -5.39 -14.56 -9.68
C ILE A 28 -3.98 -14.14 -10.14
N ARG A 29 -2.91 -14.71 -9.58
CA ARG A 29 -1.54 -14.42 -9.99
C ARG A 29 -1.29 -14.78 -11.46
N ASP A 30 -1.72 -15.97 -11.86
CA ASP A 30 -1.60 -16.40 -13.26
C ASP A 30 -2.35 -15.46 -14.21
N ALA A 31 -3.56 -15.05 -13.83
CA ALA A 31 -4.34 -14.09 -14.59
C ALA A 31 -3.68 -12.71 -14.68
N LEU A 32 -3.10 -12.20 -13.57
CA LEU A 32 -2.35 -10.95 -13.54
C LEU A 32 -1.14 -10.99 -14.46
N VAL A 33 -0.29 -12.03 -14.34
CA VAL A 33 0.91 -12.18 -15.17
C VAL A 33 0.53 -12.26 -16.64
N THR A 34 -0.45 -13.12 -16.99
CA THR A 34 -0.89 -13.32 -18.38
C THR A 34 -1.48 -12.05 -18.99
N SER A 35 -2.30 -11.31 -18.24
CA SER A 35 -2.94 -10.09 -18.76
C SER A 35 -1.96 -8.94 -18.90
N VAL A 36 -1.14 -8.69 -17.86
CA VAL A 36 -0.16 -7.60 -17.88
C VAL A 36 0.96 -7.87 -18.88
N ALA A 37 1.33 -9.14 -19.12
CA ALA A 37 2.27 -9.51 -20.16
C ALA A 37 1.85 -9.02 -21.56
N LYS A 38 0.54 -9.02 -21.85
CA LYS A 38 -0.02 -8.58 -23.14
C LYS A 38 -0.18 -7.08 -23.29
N THR A 39 -0.50 -6.38 -22.21
CA THR A 39 -0.94 -4.97 -22.27
C THR A 39 0.00 -4.00 -21.58
N GLY A 40 0.91 -4.50 -20.76
CA GLY A 40 1.65 -3.71 -19.80
C GLY A 40 0.76 -3.30 -18.61
N GLY A 41 1.37 -2.82 -17.54
CA GLY A 41 0.63 -2.37 -16.35
C GLY A 41 1.44 -2.46 -15.07
N HIS A 42 0.76 -2.33 -13.93
CA HIS A 42 1.35 -2.43 -12.60
C HIS A 42 1.31 -3.89 -12.14
N LEU A 43 2.40 -4.65 -12.29
CA LEU A 43 2.40 -6.07 -11.97
C LEU A 43 2.83 -6.34 -10.53
N GLY A 44 4.03 -5.91 -10.15
CA GLY A 44 4.61 -6.19 -8.83
C GLY A 44 3.72 -5.76 -7.66
N PRO A 45 3.17 -4.52 -7.66
CA PRO A 45 2.26 -4.07 -6.62
C PRO A 45 1.01 -4.94 -6.48
N ASN A 46 0.43 -5.40 -7.60
CA ASN A 46 -0.77 -6.25 -7.58
C ASN A 46 -0.49 -7.68 -7.13
N LEU A 47 0.64 -8.25 -7.53
CA LEU A 47 1.08 -9.57 -7.05
C LEU A 47 1.30 -9.57 -5.52
N GLY A 48 1.81 -8.47 -4.98
CA GLY A 48 2.05 -8.32 -3.54
C GLY A 48 0.79 -8.20 -2.69
N CYS A 49 -0.36 -7.83 -3.25
CA CYS A 49 -1.58 -7.59 -2.47
C CYS A 49 -2.73 -8.59 -2.76
N VAL A 50 -2.44 -9.76 -3.35
CA VAL A 50 -3.48 -10.75 -3.71
C VAL A 50 -4.22 -11.23 -2.48
N GLU A 51 -3.54 -11.80 -1.49
CA GLU A 51 -4.14 -12.33 -0.27
C GLU A 51 -4.79 -11.24 0.57
N LEU A 52 -4.13 -10.09 0.67
CA LEU A 52 -4.67 -8.90 1.34
C LEU A 52 -6.03 -8.50 0.72
N THR A 53 -6.13 -8.43 -0.60
CA THR A 53 -7.36 -8.02 -1.29
C THR A 53 -8.46 -9.08 -1.17
N ILE A 54 -8.11 -10.36 -1.22
CA ILE A 54 -9.05 -11.47 -0.92
C ILE A 54 -9.62 -11.28 0.50
N ALA A 55 -8.77 -11.06 1.51
CA ALA A 55 -9.19 -10.88 2.89
C ALA A 55 -10.10 -9.65 3.07
N LEU A 56 -9.79 -8.53 2.39
CA LEU A 56 -10.62 -7.33 2.39
C LEU A 56 -12.05 -7.63 1.92
N HIS A 57 -12.21 -8.25 0.75
CA HIS A 57 -13.54 -8.56 0.20
C HIS A 57 -14.29 -9.67 0.93
N ARG A 58 -13.59 -10.48 1.73
CA ARG A 58 -14.22 -11.47 2.61
C ARG A 58 -14.71 -10.89 3.94
N VAL A 59 -14.13 -9.77 4.36
CA VAL A 59 -14.47 -9.13 5.66
C VAL A 59 -15.41 -7.95 5.47
N PHE A 60 -15.21 -7.13 4.45
CA PHE A 60 -16.01 -5.94 4.19
C PHE A 60 -17.03 -6.16 3.08
N ASP A 61 -18.19 -5.56 3.25
CA ASP A 61 -19.34 -5.69 2.35
C ASP A 61 -19.31 -4.61 1.26
N SER A 62 -18.33 -4.71 0.33
CA SER A 62 -18.24 -3.83 -0.83
C SER A 62 -19.37 -4.17 -1.84
N PRO A 63 -20.06 -3.16 -2.44
CA PRO A 63 -19.75 -1.73 -2.43
C PRO A 63 -20.32 -0.95 -1.23
N ARG A 64 -21.18 -1.56 -0.42
CA ARG A 64 -21.83 -0.87 0.72
C ARG A 64 -20.80 -0.31 1.70
N GLU A 65 -19.76 -1.07 2.04
CA GLU A 65 -18.62 -0.62 2.83
C GLU A 65 -17.47 -0.28 1.86
N PRO A 66 -17.19 1.01 1.61
CA PRO A 66 -16.21 1.42 0.61
C PRO A 66 -14.80 0.92 0.89
N ILE A 67 -14.10 0.43 -0.15
CA ILE A 67 -12.68 0.13 -0.12
C ILE A 67 -11.99 1.08 -1.10
N VAL A 68 -11.18 2.00 -0.57
CA VAL A 68 -10.47 3.03 -1.34
C VAL A 68 -9.00 2.65 -1.43
N PHE A 69 -8.49 2.47 -2.64
CA PHE A 69 -7.09 2.17 -2.89
C PHE A 69 -6.30 3.45 -3.17
N ASP A 70 -5.24 3.68 -2.39
CA ASP A 70 -4.34 4.80 -2.61
C ASP A 70 -3.63 4.68 -3.96
N THR A 71 -3.48 5.81 -4.66
CA THR A 71 -3.00 5.84 -6.04
C THR A 71 -3.88 5.02 -7.01
N GLY A 72 -4.51 3.94 -6.54
CA GLY A 72 -5.36 3.05 -7.33
C GLY A 72 -4.64 2.02 -8.20
N HIS A 73 -3.32 2.03 -8.27
CA HIS A 73 -2.52 1.10 -9.08
C HIS A 73 -2.48 -0.33 -8.54
N GLN A 74 -2.85 -0.55 -7.27
CA GLN A 74 -2.95 -1.87 -6.59
C GLN A 74 -4.37 -2.45 -6.63
N SER A 75 -5.23 -2.03 -7.57
CA SER A 75 -6.64 -2.39 -7.61
C SER A 75 -7.00 -3.49 -8.62
N TYR A 76 -6.02 -4.11 -9.28
CA TYR A 76 -6.33 -5.15 -10.29
C TYR A 76 -7.02 -6.36 -9.66
N VAL A 77 -6.53 -6.82 -8.51
CA VAL A 77 -7.16 -7.91 -7.77
C VAL A 77 -8.59 -7.55 -7.33
N HIS A 78 -8.80 -6.32 -6.86
CA HIS A 78 -10.12 -5.78 -6.56
C HIS A 78 -11.05 -5.84 -7.77
N LYS A 79 -10.58 -5.43 -8.96
CA LYS A 79 -11.36 -5.52 -10.20
C LYS A 79 -11.72 -6.96 -10.56
N MET A 80 -10.78 -7.89 -10.42
CA MET A 80 -11.03 -9.32 -10.67
C MET A 80 -12.11 -9.88 -9.73
N LEU A 81 -12.00 -9.57 -8.44
CA LEU A 81 -12.92 -10.07 -7.41
C LEU A 81 -14.31 -9.38 -7.44
N THR A 82 -14.45 -8.31 -8.21
CA THR A 82 -15.71 -7.58 -8.41
C THR A 82 -16.30 -7.80 -9.82
N GLY A 83 -16.03 -8.98 -10.41
CA GLY A 83 -16.72 -9.49 -11.61
C GLY A 83 -16.13 -9.03 -12.95
N ARG A 84 -14.94 -8.43 -12.97
CA ARG A 84 -14.34 -7.85 -14.20
C ARG A 84 -13.19 -8.67 -14.78
N VAL A 85 -13.04 -9.94 -14.41
CA VAL A 85 -11.88 -10.77 -14.79
C VAL A 85 -11.74 -10.93 -16.31
N GLU A 86 -12.84 -11.06 -17.04
CA GLU A 86 -12.84 -11.26 -18.50
C GLU A 86 -12.36 -10.01 -19.25
N ASP A 87 -12.60 -8.82 -18.69
CA ASP A 87 -12.23 -7.56 -19.33
C ASP A 87 -10.71 -7.27 -19.24
N PHE A 88 -9.97 -8.06 -18.47
CA PHE A 88 -8.50 -7.92 -18.34
C PHE A 88 -7.74 -8.18 -19.64
N GLU A 89 -8.34 -8.84 -20.63
CA GLU A 89 -7.76 -8.97 -21.96
C GLU A 89 -7.51 -7.62 -22.63
N ARG A 90 -8.25 -6.58 -22.21
CA ARG A 90 -8.14 -5.21 -22.72
C ARG A 90 -7.74 -4.20 -21.64
N LEU A 91 -7.03 -4.66 -20.61
CA LEU A 91 -6.52 -3.79 -19.55
C LEU A 91 -5.70 -2.65 -20.14
N ARG A 92 -5.99 -1.39 -19.75
CA ARG A 92 -5.32 -0.16 -20.22
C ARG A 92 -5.39 0.08 -21.74
N GLN A 93 -6.24 -0.62 -22.45
CA GLN A 93 -6.48 -0.40 -23.86
C GLN A 93 -7.69 0.53 -24.06
N ARG A 94 -7.75 1.20 -25.20
CA ARG A 94 -8.90 2.07 -25.54
C ARG A 94 -10.20 1.29 -25.52
N GLY A 95 -11.14 1.71 -24.68
CA GLY A 95 -12.43 1.04 -24.48
C GLY A 95 -12.34 -0.29 -23.72
N GLY A 96 -11.21 -0.56 -23.05
CA GLY A 96 -11.03 -1.65 -22.08
C GLY A 96 -10.97 -1.11 -20.67
N LEU A 97 -10.55 -1.96 -19.70
CA LEU A 97 -10.43 -1.59 -18.30
C LEU A 97 -9.37 -0.52 -18.07
N SER A 98 -9.68 0.46 -17.23
CA SER A 98 -8.72 1.40 -16.68
C SER A 98 -7.67 0.67 -15.82
N GLY A 99 -6.44 1.17 -15.81
CA GLY A 99 -5.39 0.73 -14.89
C GLY A 99 -5.57 1.21 -13.44
N TYR A 100 -6.66 1.91 -13.15
CA TYR A 100 -7.03 2.48 -11.86
C TYR A 100 -8.53 2.25 -11.62
N PRO A 101 -9.04 2.38 -10.37
CA PRO A 101 -10.48 2.34 -10.12
C PRO A 101 -11.22 3.34 -10.99
N SER A 102 -12.39 2.97 -11.49
CA SER A 102 -13.23 3.81 -12.34
C SER A 102 -14.71 3.62 -12.01
N ARG A 103 -15.36 4.70 -11.61
CA ARG A 103 -16.79 4.70 -11.24
C ARG A 103 -17.70 4.34 -12.43
N GLY A 104 -17.22 4.59 -13.64
CA GLY A 104 -17.92 4.18 -14.86
C GLY A 104 -17.86 2.68 -15.14
N GLU A 105 -16.93 1.95 -14.50
CA GLU A 105 -16.77 0.49 -14.68
C GLU A 105 -17.54 -0.30 -13.62
N SER A 106 -17.61 0.19 -12.38
CA SER A 106 -18.21 -0.58 -11.28
C SER A 106 -18.64 0.31 -10.11
N GLU A 107 -19.74 -0.05 -9.46
CA GLU A 107 -20.18 0.58 -8.20
C GLU A 107 -19.23 0.30 -7.02
N HIS A 108 -18.36 -0.70 -7.14
CA HIS A 108 -17.32 -0.99 -6.15
C HIS A 108 -16.19 0.05 -6.16
N ASP A 109 -16.03 0.81 -7.25
CA ASP A 109 -14.98 1.81 -7.44
C ASP A 109 -15.49 3.19 -6.97
N TRP A 110 -15.37 3.48 -5.67
CA TRP A 110 -15.88 4.72 -5.07
C TRP A 110 -15.12 5.97 -5.46
N VAL A 111 -13.82 5.84 -5.75
CA VAL A 111 -12.92 6.97 -5.99
C VAL A 111 -12.13 6.72 -7.28
N GLU A 112 -12.16 7.70 -8.17
CA GLU A 112 -11.28 7.77 -9.34
C GLU A 112 -10.08 8.63 -9.01
N ASN A 113 -8.91 8.01 -8.88
CA ASN A 113 -7.71 8.70 -8.46
C ASN A 113 -6.48 7.94 -8.95
N SER A 114 -5.40 8.68 -9.25
CA SER A 114 -4.09 8.14 -9.59
C SER A 114 -2.96 8.84 -8.85
N HIS A 115 -3.28 9.71 -7.87
CA HIS A 115 -2.30 10.40 -7.04
C HIS A 115 -2.09 9.69 -5.69
N ALA A 116 -0.83 9.59 -5.26
CA ALA A 116 -0.48 9.02 -3.97
C ALA A 116 -0.95 9.90 -2.79
N SER A 117 -1.09 9.30 -1.62
CA SER A 117 -1.39 9.94 -0.32
C SER A 117 -2.80 10.52 -0.17
N THR A 118 -3.72 10.25 -1.11
CA THR A 118 -5.06 10.85 -1.13
C THR A 118 -6.15 9.98 -0.53
N SER A 119 -5.96 8.65 -0.43
CA SER A 119 -6.99 7.70 0.00
C SER A 119 -7.55 7.98 1.38
N LEU A 120 -6.70 8.41 2.30
CA LEU A 120 -7.10 8.69 3.68
C LEU A 120 -8.04 9.91 3.76
N SER A 121 -7.79 10.94 2.97
CA SER A 121 -8.67 12.11 2.88
C SER A 121 -10.03 11.78 2.28
N TYR A 122 -10.05 10.93 1.24
CA TYR A 122 -11.32 10.41 0.69
C TYR A 122 -12.07 9.56 1.74
N ALA A 123 -11.36 8.68 2.45
CA ALA A 123 -11.98 7.84 3.48
C ALA A 123 -12.56 8.66 4.63
N ASP A 124 -11.86 9.70 5.09
CA ASP A 124 -12.36 10.63 6.11
C ASP A 124 -13.61 11.36 5.63
N GLY A 125 -13.61 11.85 4.38
CA GLY A 125 -14.77 12.51 3.78
C GLY A 125 -15.99 11.60 3.66
N LEU A 126 -15.80 10.35 3.22
CA LEU A 126 -16.86 9.33 3.16
C LEU A 126 -17.41 9.01 4.55
N ALA A 127 -16.53 8.79 5.54
CA ALA A 127 -16.94 8.49 6.92
C ALA A 127 -17.70 9.66 7.55
N LYS A 128 -17.30 10.91 7.30
CA LYS A 128 -18.05 12.11 7.71
C LYS A 128 -19.44 12.14 7.08
N ALA A 129 -19.54 11.87 5.78
CA ALA A 129 -20.82 11.86 5.07
C ALA A 129 -21.77 10.79 5.61
N PHE A 130 -21.25 9.60 5.93
CA PHE A 130 -22.05 8.53 6.55
C PHE A 130 -22.50 8.90 7.96
N ALA A 131 -21.61 9.44 8.79
CA ALA A 131 -21.95 9.90 10.14
C ALA A 131 -23.07 10.96 10.14
N ILE A 132 -23.01 11.94 9.23
CA ILE A 132 -24.08 12.98 9.08
C ILE A 132 -25.42 12.33 8.73
N ARG A 133 -25.42 11.22 8.00
CA ARG A 133 -26.63 10.47 7.63
C ARG A 133 -27.08 9.46 8.70
N GLY A 134 -26.41 9.39 9.85
CA GLY A 134 -26.70 8.44 10.91
C GLY A 134 -26.29 7.00 10.56
N ASP A 135 -25.36 6.82 9.63
CA ASP A 135 -24.84 5.52 9.17
C ASP A 135 -23.42 5.33 9.71
N SER A 136 -23.20 4.25 10.44
CA SER A 136 -21.92 3.91 11.08
C SER A 136 -21.12 2.84 10.31
N ARG A 137 -21.39 2.67 8.99
CA ARG A 137 -20.63 1.71 8.20
C ARG A 137 -19.15 2.09 8.12
N PRO A 138 -18.23 1.12 8.16
CA PRO A 138 -16.82 1.39 8.06
C PRO A 138 -16.44 1.80 6.62
N VAL A 139 -15.41 2.65 6.54
CA VAL A 139 -14.70 2.97 5.30
C VAL A 139 -13.27 2.42 5.40
N VAL A 140 -12.84 1.70 4.39
CA VAL A 140 -11.50 1.12 4.33
C VAL A 140 -10.64 1.92 3.37
N ALA A 141 -9.46 2.34 3.80
CA ALA A 141 -8.42 2.91 2.93
C ALA A 141 -7.21 1.99 2.90
N VAL A 142 -6.80 1.57 1.72
CA VAL A 142 -5.57 0.78 1.50
C VAL A 142 -4.50 1.71 0.99
N ILE A 143 -3.42 1.90 1.75
CA ILE A 143 -2.34 2.81 1.43
C ILE A 143 -0.99 2.08 1.49
N GLY A 144 -0.11 2.29 0.50
CA GLY A 144 1.25 1.79 0.54
C GLY A 144 2.14 2.58 1.52
N ASP A 145 3.17 1.91 2.06
CA ASP A 145 4.15 2.53 2.96
C ASP A 145 4.82 3.77 2.34
N GLY A 146 5.12 3.76 1.05
CA GLY A 146 5.64 4.91 0.34
C GLY A 146 4.65 6.08 0.31
N ALA A 147 3.38 5.84 -0.03
CA ALA A 147 2.35 6.87 -0.06
C ALA A 147 2.01 7.41 1.34
N LEU A 148 2.21 6.62 2.39
CA LEU A 148 2.03 7.05 3.77
C LEU A 148 3.06 8.11 4.20
N THR A 149 4.18 8.26 3.48
CA THR A 149 5.16 9.32 3.77
C THR A 149 4.73 10.70 3.28
N GLY A 150 3.72 10.79 2.41
CA GLY A 150 3.24 12.06 1.84
C GLY A 150 2.50 12.93 2.85
N GLY A 151 2.64 14.25 2.73
CA GLY A 151 2.09 15.24 3.66
C GLY A 151 0.58 15.13 3.84
N MET A 152 -0.19 14.96 2.74
CA MET A 152 -1.65 14.83 2.78
C MET A 152 -2.10 13.61 3.60
N ALA A 153 -1.35 12.49 3.57
CA ALA A 153 -1.66 11.33 4.41
C ALA A 153 -1.57 11.68 5.90
N TRP A 154 -0.57 12.48 6.31
CA TRP A 154 -0.41 12.93 7.70
C TRP A 154 -1.49 13.91 8.13
N GLU A 155 -1.88 14.84 7.26
CA GLU A 155 -3.02 15.73 7.49
C GLU A 155 -4.31 14.93 7.70
N ALA A 156 -4.54 13.90 6.87
CA ALA A 156 -5.69 13.03 6.99
C ALA A 156 -5.64 12.20 8.28
N LEU A 157 -4.48 11.59 8.63
CA LEU A 157 -4.30 10.84 9.88
C LEU A 157 -4.64 11.69 11.10
N ASN A 158 -4.15 12.93 11.15
CA ASN A 158 -4.45 13.86 12.22
C ASN A 158 -5.97 14.16 12.34
N ASN A 159 -6.66 14.32 11.21
CA ASN A 159 -8.10 14.57 11.21
C ASN A 159 -8.93 13.33 11.55
N ILE A 160 -8.53 12.15 11.06
CA ILE A 160 -9.19 10.87 11.37
C ILE A 160 -9.04 10.55 12.85
N ALA A 161 -7.85 10.74 13.41
CA ALA A 161 -7.54 10.48 14.82
C ALA A 161 -8.38 11.35 15.79
N ALA A 162 -8.76 12.55 15.39
CA ALA A 162 -9.58 13.45 16.18
C ALA A 162 -11.01 12.96 16.42
N ALA A 163 -11.49 11.96 15.66
CA ALA A 163 -12.86 11.46 15.73
C ALA A 163 -12.91 9.96 16.04
N GLN A 164 -12.91 9.65 17.32
CA GLN A 164 -12.81 8.28 17.86
C GLN A 164 -14.02 7.38 17.57
N ASP A 165 -15.14 7.96 17.18
CA ASP A 165 -16.42 7.29 16.89
C ASP A 165 -16.66 7.07 15.38
N ARG A 166 -15.73 7.50 14.51
CA ARG A 166 -15.84 7.28 13.08
C ARG A 166 -15.07 6.03 12.63
N PRO A 167 -15.73 5.02 12.08
CA PRO A 167 -15.10 3.74 11.73
C PRO A 167 -14.32 3.86 10.42
N VAL A 168 -13.07 4.31 10.49
CA VAL A 168 -12.12 4.32 9.39
C VAL A 168 -11.07 3.24 9.64
N VAL A 169 -10.97 2.26 8.74
CA VAL A 169 -9.94 1.21 8.78
C VAL A 169 -8.86 1.54 7.75
N ILE A 170 -7.67 1.85 8.24
CA ILE A 170 -6.52 2.17 7.41
C ILE A 170 -5.64 0.92 7.30
N VAL A 171 -5.53 0.37 6.11
CA VAL A 171 -4.68 -0.79 5.83
C VAL A 171 -3.38 -0.30 5.20
N VAL A 172 -2.30 -0.36 5.96
CA VAL A 172 -0.96 -0.03 5.46
C VAL A 172 -0.38 -1.29 4.80
N ASN A 173 -0.26 -1.26 3.47
CA ASN A 173 0.40 -2.30 2.69
C ASN A 173 1.90 -1.98 2.63
N ASP A 174 2.66 -2.59 3.55
CA ASP A 174 4.07 -2.32 3.75
C ASP A 174 4.95 -3.37 3.06
N ASN A 175 5.60 -2.97 1.98
CA ASN A 175 6.60 -3.79 1.27
C ASN A 175 7.97 -3.12 1.16
N GLY A 176 8.16 -1.96 1.81
CA GLY A 176 9.42 -1.26 1.93
C GLY A 176 9.83 -0.46 0.69
N ARG A 177 8.97 -0.36 -0.32
CA ARG A 177 9.33 0.40 -1.53
C ARG A 177 8.14 0.81 -2.39
N SER A 178 8.33 1.93 -3.11
CA SER A 178 7.50 2.32 -4.26
C SER A 178 8.24 1.97 -5.58
N TYR A 179 8.57 2.92 -6.45
CA TYR A 179 9.58 2.73 -7.50
C TYR A 179 10.98 2.61 -6.88
N SER A 180 11.27 3.43 -5.88
CA SER A 180 12.50 3.38 -5.07
C SER A 180 12.18 2.83 -3.67
N PRO A 181 13.19 2.40 -2.89
CA PRO A 181 13.00 2.11 -1.48
C PRO A 181 12.35 3.30 -0.76
N THR A 182 11.43 3.02 0.17
CA THR A 182 10.81 4.06 0.99
C THR A 182 11.85 4.69 1.90
N ILE A 183 11.93 6.03 1.96
CA ILE A 183 12.94 6.78 2.68
C ILE A 183 12.33 7.67 3.76
N GLY A 184 13.19 8.11 4.71
CA GLY A 184 12.84 9.05 5.77
C GLY A 184 12.41 8.39 7.08
N GLY A 185 12.22 9.20 8.13
CA GLY A 185 11.98 8.71 9.50
C GLY A 185 10.74 7.83 9.64
N VAL A 186 9.70 8.03 8.82
CA VAL A 186 8.51 7.16 8.79
C VAL A 186 8.85 5.79 8.23
N ALA A 187 9.66 5.75 7.15
CA ALA A 187 10.13 4.50 6.56
C ALA A 187 10.98 3.69 7.56
N ASP A 188 11.88 4.38 8.29
CA ASP A 188 12.71 3.74 9.32
C ASP A 188 11.86 3.18 10.47
N ALA A 189 10.82 3.90 10.88
CA ALA A 189 9.87 3.43 11.88
C ALA A 189 9.12 2.17 11.42
N LEU A 190 8.60 2.16 10.19
CA LEU A 190 7.93 0.98 9.60
C LEU A 190 8.91 -0.19 9.41
N ALA A 191 10.13 0.07 8.93
CA ALA A 191 11.18 -0.94 8.80
C ALA A 191 11.50 -1.62 10.15
N THR A 192 11.56 -0.82 11.24
CA THR A 192 11.76 -1.34 12.59
C THR A 192 10.60 -2.25 13.02
N LEU A 193 9.36 -1.90 12.66
CA LEU A 193 8.18 -2.74 12.95
C LEU A 193 8.21 -4.07 12.17
N ARG A 194 8.63 -4.04 10.91
CA ARG A 194 8.77 -5.26 10.07
C ARG A 194 9.77 -6.28 10.65
N LEU A 195 10.87 -5.80 11.23
CA LEU A 195 11.94 -6.65 11.75
C LEU A 195 11.59 -7.36 13.07
N ARG A 196 10.40 -7.17 13.63
CA ARG A 196 9.94 -7.78 14.90
C ARG A 196 8.79 -8.80 14.71
N PRO A 197 8.98 -9.89 13.97
CA PRO A 197 8.01 -10.97 13.93
C PRO A 197 7.92 -11.61 15.32
N GLY A 198 6.71 -11.67 15.86
CA GLY A 198 6.45 -12.35 17.14
C GLY A 198 6.04 -11.46 18.32
N TYR A 199 6.01 -10.13 18.19
CA TYR A 199 5.57 -9.24 19.28
C TYR A 199 4.11 -9.51 19.69
N GLU A 200 3.18 -9.70 18.74
CA GLU A 200 1.80 -10.12 19.03
C GLU A 200 1.73 -11.51 19.70
N ASN A 201 2.56 -12.45 19.23
CA ASN A 201 2.65 -13.77 19.81
C ASN A 201 3.23 -13.72 21.24
N ALA A 202 4.25 -12.90 21.50
CA ALA A 202 4.79 -12.66 22.82
C ALA A 202 3.75 -12.03 23.76
N LEU A 203 3.01 -11.03 23.29
CA LEU A 203 1.90 -10.42 24.04
C LEU A 203 0.77 -11.42 24.34
N LEU A 204 0.42 -12.28 23.37
CA LEU A 204 -0.57 -13.34 23.57
C LEU A 204 -0.09 -14.38 24.58
N GLN A 205 1.17 -14.77 24.55
CA GLN A 205 1.77 -15.69 25.53
C GLN A 205 1.80 -15.08 26.94
N VAL A 206 2.20 -13.81 27.07
CA VAL A 206 2.17 -13.08 28.34
C VAL A 206 0.72 -12.98 28.86
N ARG A 207 -0.24 -12.66 27.99
CA ARG A 207 -1.66 -12.60 28.35
C ARG A 207 -2.21 -13.97 28.77
N GLN A 208 -1.83 -15.03 28.09
CA GLN A 208 -2.24 -16.41 28.46
C GLN A 208 -1.56 -16.87 29.77
N ALA A 209 -0.32 -16.48 30.01
CA ALA A 209 0.38 -16.76 31.28
C ALA A 209 -0.28 -16.02 32.45
N LEU A 210 -0.66 -14.76 32.27
CA LEU A 210 -1.38 -13.96 33.27
C LEU A 210 -2.79 -14.51 33.57
N HIS A 211 -3.49 -15.05 32.57
CA HIS A 211 -4.80 -15.69 32.79
C HIS A 211 -4.71 -17.05 33.51
N ARG A 212 -3.52 -17.66 33.54
CA ARG A 212 -3.28 -18.95 34.24
C ARG A 212 -2.70 -18.77 35.66
N ALA A 213 -2.33 -17.53 36.04
CA ALA A 213 -1.81 -17.24 37.38
C ALA A 213 -2.97 -17.11 38.39
N PRO A 214 -2.95 -17.82 39.53
CA PRO A 214 -3.96 -17.65 40.55
C PRO A 214 -3.84 -16.27 41.18
N VAL A 215 -5.00 -15.59 41.29
CA VAL A 215 -5.29 -14.29 41.90
C VAL A 215 -4.08 -13.56 42.50
N VAL A 216 -3.54 -12.62 41.79
CA VAL A 216 -2.50 -11.70 42.28
C VAL A 216 -3.13 -10.30 42.35
N GLY A 217 -3.00 -9.63 43.48
CA GLY A 217 -3.68 -8.38 43.81
C GLY A 217 -3.39 -7.23 42.85
N SER A 218 -4.26 -6.22 42.89
CA SER A 218 -4.27 -5.02 42.01
C SER A 218 -2.89 -4.32 41.88
N ALA A 219 -2.10 -4.28 42.94
CA ALA A 219 -0.79 -3.63 42.91
C ALA A 219 0.23 -4.28 41.96
N LEU A 220 0.18 -5.62 41.76
CA LEU A 220 1.03 -6.30 40.80
C LEU A 220 0.52 -6.14 39.36
N TYR A 221 -0.81 -6.03 39.21
CA TYR A 221 -1.43 -5.69 37.93
C TYR A 221 -1.03 -4.30 37.46
N ASP A 222 -1.03 -3.31 38.37
CA ASP A 222 -0.63 -1.93 38.09
C ASP A 222 0.88 -1.81 37.82
N ALA A 223 1.71 -2.53 38.57
CA ALA A 223 3.15 -2.60 38.32
C ALA A 223 3.49 -3.29 36.99
N LEU A 224 2.82 -4.36 36.64
CA LEU A 224 2.97 -5.04 35.33
C LEU A 224 2.43 -4.17 34.18
N HIS A 225 1.40 -3.38 34.43
CA HIS A 225 0.87 -2.41 33.46
C HIS A 225 1.85 -1.24 33.24
N ALA A 226 2.48 -0.74 34.30
CA ALA A 226 3.49 0.30 34.22
C ALA A 226 4.78 -0.21 33.55
N ILE A 227 5.22 -1.43 33.86
CA ILE A 227 6.37 -2.08 33.19
C ILE A 227 6.04 -2.33 31.72
N LYS A 228 4.83 -2.82 31.41
CA LYS A 228 4.36 -3.02 30.04
C LYS A 228 4.31 -1.72 29.25
N LYS A 229 3.82 -0.63 29.86
CA LYS A 229 3.78 0.71 29.27
C LYS A 229 5.20 1.23 29.04
N GLY A 230 6.08 1.19 30.04
CA GLY A 230 7.46 1.65 29.93
C GLY A 230 8.30 0.85 28.93
N LEU A 231 8.12 -0.48 28.85
CA LEU A 231 8.77 -1.32 27.84
C LEU A 231 8.22 -1.08 26.44
N LYS A 232 6.92 -0.78 26.35
CA LYS A 232 6.23 -0.42 25.10
C LYS A 232 6.72 0.93 24.58
N ASP A 233 6.85 1.93 25.44
CA ASP A 233 7.23 3.29 25.08
C ASP A 233 8.71 3.39 24.66
N VAL A 234 9.59 2.56 25.26
CA VAL A 234 11.04 2.56 24.94
C VAL A 234 11.38 1.70 23.72
N LEU A 235 10.52 0.74 23.34
CA LEU A 235 10.83 -0.29 22.35
C LEU A 235 9.90 -0.30 21.12
N SER A 236 8.92 0.62 21.01
CA SER A 236 7.85 0.46 20.02
C SER A 236 7.63 1.69 19.15
N PRO A 237 7.99 1.63 17.84
CA PRO A 237 7.55 2.60 16.84
C PRO A 237 6.02 2.69 16.67
N GLN A 238 5.28 1.75 17.24
CA GLN A 238 3.80 1.75 17.30
C GLN A 238 3.27 2.97 18.08
N GLY A 239 4.06 3.50 19.03
CA GLY A 239 3.72 4.67 19.83
C GLY A 239 3.27 5.84 18.97
N MET A 240 3.90 6.06 17.83
CA MET A 240 3.55 7.16 16.94
C MET A 240 2.06 7.17 16.54
N PHE A 241 1.46 6.03 16.20
CA PHE A 241 0.06 5.93 15.80
C PHE A 241 -0.88 5.88 17.02
N GLU A 242 -0.46 5.22 18.11
CA GLU A 242 -1.21 5.16 19.36
C GLU A 242 -1.24 6.51 20.06
N ASP A 243 -0.15 7.29 19.98
CA ASP A 243 -0.05 8.65 20.53
C ASP A 243 -0.94 9.64 19.77
N LEU A 244 -1.21 9.40 18.48
CA LEU A 244 -2.26 10.11 17.73
C LEU A 244 -3.67 9.70 18.15
N GLY A 245 -3.84 8.68 19.01
CA GLY A 245 -5.15 8.20 19.46
C GLY A 245 -5.77 7.11 18.57
N MET A 246 -5.03 6.57 17.60
CA MET A 246 -5.53 5.49 16.74
C MET A 246 -5.17 4.10 17.29
N LYS A 247 -6.08 3.15 17.12
CA LYS A 247 -5.77 1.74 17.41
C LYS A 247 -4.83 1.19 16.34
N TYR A 248 -3.80 0.46 16.77
CA TYR A 248 -2.89 -0.24 15.88
C TYR A 248 -3.05 -1.76 15.99
N VAL A 249 -3.07 -2.46 14.84
CA VAL A 249 -3.14 -3.91 14.69
C VAL A 249 -2.04 -4.35 13.74
N GLY A 250 -1.08 -5.12 14.21
CA GLY A 250 0.01 -5.63 13.39
C GLY A 250 1.37 -5.61 14.07
N PRO A 251 2.46 -5.85 13.31
CA PRO A 251 2.44 -6.23 11.89
C PRO A 251 1.84 -7.62 11.65
N VAL A 252 1.10 -7.77 10.55
CA VAL A 252 0.45 -9.03 10.13
C VAL A 252 1.07 -9.47 8.80
N ASP A 253 1.28 -10.76 8.62
CA ASP A 253 1.67 -11.30 7.32
C ASP A 253 0.54 -11.09 6.30
N GLY A 254 0.78 -10.22 5.32
CA GLY A 254 -0.18 -9.85 4.28
C GLY A 254 -0.45 -10.98 3.28
N HIS A 255 0.37 -12.05 3.28
CA HIS A 255 0.20 -13.25 2.46
C HIS A 255 -0.54 -14.37 3.20
N ASP A 256 -0.79 -14.24 4.51
CA ASP A 256 -1.66 -15.16 5.27
C ASP A 256 -3.09 -14.62 5.30
N ILE A 257 -3.96 -15.17 4.43
CA ILE A 257 -5.38 -14.76 4.33
C ILE A 257 -6.09 -14.90 5.68
N ARG A 258 -5.82 -15.97 6.46
CA ARG A 258 -6.50 -16.19 7.75
C ARG A 258 -6.08 -15.16 8.80
N ALA A 259 -4.78 -14.87 8.87
CA ALA A 259 -4.26 -13.84 9.76
C ALA A 259 -4.82 -12.47 9.38
N MET A 260 -4.84 -12.12 8.09
CA MET A 260 -5.41 -10.89 7.58
C MET A 260 -6.92 -10.78 7.86
N GLU A 261 -7.72 -11.82 7.59
CA GLU A 261 -9.15 -11.83 7.95
C GLU A 261 -9.36 -11.59 9.44
N SER A 262 -8.56 -12.24 10.30
CA SER A 262 -8.65 -12.06 11.76
C SER A 262 -8.36 -10.62 12.18
N ALA A 263 -7.31 -10.01 11.63
CA ALA A 263 -6.93 -8.62 11.91
C ALA A 263 -7.99 -7.64 11.42
N LEU A 264 -8.49 -7.81 10.19
CA LEU A 264 -9.51 -6.96 9.60
C LEU A 264 -10.86 -7.06 10.33
N ARG A 265 -11.28 -8.27 10.77
CA ARG A 265 -12.49 -8.45 11.60
C ARG A 265 -12.36 -7.71 12.93
N ARG A 266 -11.21 -7.78 13.59
CA ARG A 266 -10.94 -7.03 14.83
C ARG A 266 -10.99 -5.51 14.59
N ALA A 267 -10.39 -5.04 13.49
CA ALA A 267 -10.42 -3.65 13.12
C ALA A 267 -11.86 -3.17 12.84
N ARG A 268 -12.64 -3.92 12.06
CA ARG A 268 -14.05 -3.62 11.76
C ARG A 268 -14.91 -3.54 13.02
N SER A 269 -14.69 -4.45 13.97
CA SER A 269 -15.47 -4.50 15.23
C SER A 269 -15.09 -3.42 16.24
N PHE A 270 -13.97 -2.72 16.06
CA PHE A 270 -13.53 -1.66 16.97
C PHE A 270 -14.43 -0.42 16.89
N GLY A 271 -14.96 -0.09 15.71
CA GLY A 271 -15.93 0.98 15.52
C GLY A 271 -15.37 2.40 15.52
N GLY A 272 -14.04 2.55 15.56
CA GLY A 272 -13.31 3.82 15.50
C GLY A 272 -12.12 3.72 14.54
N PRO A 273 -11.24 4.73 14.53
CA PRO A 273 -10.08 4.74 13.65
C PRO A 273 -9.05 3.67 14.05
N VAL A 274 -8.71 2.80 13.07
CA VAL A 274 -7.80 1.66 13.27
C VAL A 274 -6.81 1.57 12.13
N ILE A 275 -5.53 1.38 12.46
CA ILE A 275 -4.47 1.02 11.51
C ILE A 275 -4.26 -0.49 11.56
N VAL A 276 -4.34 -1.14 10.39
CA VAL A 276 -3.94 -2.53 10.17
C VAL A 276 -2.66 -2.51 9.33
N HIS A 277 -1.55 -2.94 9.93
CA HIS A 277 -0.26 -2.97 9.27
C HIS A 277 -0.03 -4.37 8.66
N ALA A 278 -0.14 -4.47 7.35
CA ALA A 278 0.09 -5.68 6.57
C ALA A 278 1.49 -5.64 5.94
N VAL A 279 2.32 -6.63 6.24
CA VAL A 279 3.64 -6.79 5.63
C VAL A 279 3.50 -7.69 4.42
N THR A 280 3.94 -7.19 3.25
CA THR A 280 3.83 -7.92 1.98
C THR A 280 5.16 -7.94 1.23
N THR A 281 5.24 -8.77 0.21
CA THR A 281 6.38 -8.83 -0.71
C THR A 281 5.90 -8.40 -2.09
N LYS A 282 6.47 -7.31 -2.61
CA LYS A 282 6.17 -6.83 -3.95
C LYS A 282 6.64 -7.84 -5.00
N GLY A 283 5.78 -8.18 -5.96
CA GLY A 283 6.10 -9.20 -6.98
C GLY A 283 5.89 -10.65 -6.53
N PHE A 284 5.34 -10.88 -5.33
CA PHE A 284 5.20 -12.19 -4.70
C PHE A 284 4.56 -13.25 -5.61
N GLY A 285 5.25 -14.41 -5.72
CA GLY A 285 4.82 -15.56 -6.51
C GLY A 285 5.17 -15.47 -8.01
N TYR A 286 5.96 -14.45 -8.45
CA TYR A 286 6.49 -14.38 -9.81
C TYR A 286 7.99 -14.05 -9.77
N ALA A 287 8.83 -15.08 -9.98
CA ALA A 287 10.28 -15.00 -9.79
C ALA A 287 10.95 -13.82 -10.52
N PRO A 288 10.61 -13.46 -11.78
CA PRO A 288 11.21 -12.29 -12.42
C PRO A 288 10.95 -10.98 -11.68
N ALA A 289 9.78 -10.82 -11.04
CA ALA A 289 9.46 -9.62 -10.27
C ALA A 289 10.10 -9.63 -8.87
N GLU A 290 10.15 -10.79 -8.21
CA GLU A 290 10.79 -10.95 -6.89
C GLU A 290 12.30 -10.70 -6.93
N THR A 291 12.96 -11.07 -8.02
CA THR A 291 14.41 -10.94 -8.17
C THR A 291 14.86 -9.60 -8.77
N ASP A 292 13.92 -8.78 -9.26
CA ASP A 292 14.23 -7.49 -9.83
C ASP A 292 14.69 -6.47 -8.77
N GLN A 293 15.91 -5.92 -8.97
CA GLN A 293 16.52 -4.99 -8.02
C GLN A 293 16.15 -3.51 -8.29
N ILE A 294 15.56 -3.23 -9.47
CA ILE A 294 15.27 -1.85 -9.89
C ILE A 294 14.00 -1.36 -9.18
N ASP A 295 12.85 -1.92 -9.54
CA ASP A 295 11.55 -1.45 -9.01
C ASP A 295 10.58 -2.59 -8.64
N ALA A 296 11.05 -3.84 -8.66
CA ALA A 296 10.25 -5.05 -8.47
C ALA A 296 8.99 -5.04 -9.35
N TRP A 297 9.19 -4.68 -10.60
CA TRP A 297 8.14 -4.58 -11.63
C TRP A 297 6.95 -3.69 -11.21
N HIS A 298 7.27 -2.54 -10.66
CA HIS A 298 6.24 -1.56 -10.26
C HIS A 298 5.33 -1.23 -11.43
N ALA A 299 5.91 -0.91 -12.59
CA ALA A 299 5.19 -0.76 -13.85
C ALA A 299 6.01 -1.39 -14.98
N THR A 300 5.36 -2.20 -15.81
CA THR A 300 6.03 -2.89 -16.90
C THR A 300 5.34 -2.66 -18.24
N GLY A 301 6.12 -2.75 -19.32
CA GLY A 301 5.60 -2.87 -20.68
C GLY A 301 5.14 -4.29 -21.00
N ILE A 302 5.04 -4.59 -22.29
CA ILE A 302 4.75 -5.93 -22.80
C ILE A 302 5.98 -6.82 -22.60
N PHE A 303 5.78 -8.05 -22.13
CA PHE A 303 6.84 -8.99 -21.84
C PHE A 303 6.41 -10.44 -22.10
N ASP A 304 7.38 -11.35 -22.19
CA ASP A 304 7.12 -12.79 -22.24
C ASP A 304 6.84 -13.33 -20.84
N PRO A 305 5.67 -13.93 -20.58
CA PRO A 305 5.26 -14.32 -19.22
C PRO A 305 6.10 -15.45 -18.60
N ASP A 306 6.76 -16.30 -19.43
CA ASP A 306 7.55 -17.43 -18.93
C ASP A 306 8.96 -16.99 -18.52
N SER A 307 9.58 -16.13 -19.33
CA SER A 307 10.97 -15.68 -19.13
C SER A 307 11.08 -14.32 -18.43
N GLY A 308 10.02 -13.51 -18.40
CA GLY A 308 10.08 -12.11 -17.98
C GLY A 308 10.77 -11.19 -18.99
N ALA A 309 11.17 -11.67 -20.16
CA ALA A 309 11.89 -10.88 -21.14
C ALA A 309 10.99 -9.79 -21.73
N SER A 310 11.45 -8.52 -21.67
CA SER A 310 10.73 -7.39 -22.25
C SER A 310 10.65 -7.51 -23.77
N VAL A 311 9.45 -7.35 -24.33
CA VAL A 311 9.26 -7.18 -25.77
C VAL A 311 9.63 -5.73 -26.12
N ARG A 312 10.86 -5.52 -26.60
CA ARG A 312 11.40 -4.18 -26.88
C ARG A 312 10.55 -3.45 -27.91
N LYS A 313 10.11 -2.23 -27.56
CA LYS A 313 9.69 -1.24 -28.57
C LYS A 313 10.94 -0.75 -29.31
N THR A 314 10.85 -0.67 -30.64
CA THR A 314 11.89 -0.04 -31.47
C THR A 314 11.81 1.47 -31.31
N GLY A 315 12.95 2.11 -31.05
CA GLY A 315 13.08 3.56 -30.92
C GLY A 315 13.65 4.01 -29.59
N ARG A 316 14.25 5.19 -29.57
CA ARG A 316 14.80 5.82 -28.38
C ARG A 316 13.67 6.57 -27.65
N PRO A 317 13.38 6.29 -26.37
CA PRO A 317 12.36 7.04 -25.62
C PRO A 317 12.80 8.49 -25.35
N TRP A 318 11.83 9.37 -25.15
CA TRP A 318 12.08 10.77 -24.79
C TRP A 318 12.82 10.88 -23.45
N THR A 319 12.60 9.96 -22.52
CA THR A 319 13.28 9.87 -21.23
C THR A 319 14.81 9.75 -21.41
N ASP A 320 15.26 8.93 -22.37
CA ASP A 320 16.71 8.77 -22.62
C ASP A 320 17.30 10.04 -23.21
N ALA A 321 16.57 10.72 -24.11
CA ALA A 321 17.01 11.98 -24.68
C ALA A 321 17.13 13.09 -23.62
N PHE A 322 16.15 13.15 -22.72
CA PHE A 322 16.16 14.07 -21.57
C PHE A 322 17.33 13.77 -20.64
N SER A 323 17.54 12.49 -20.30
CA SER A 323 18.60 12.04 -19.39
C SER A 323 19.99 12.47 -19.88
N ASP A 324 20.30 12.21 -21.16
CA ASP A 324 21.59 12.59 -21.75
C ASP A 324 21.80 14.10 -21.76
N GLU A 325 20.75 14.86 -22.13
CA GLU A 325 20.83 16.31 -22.16
C GLU A 325 20.97 16.92 -20.75
N LEU A 326 20.28 16.37 -19.75
CA LEU A 326 20.41 16.83 -18.36
C LEU A 326 21.83 16.59 -17.83
N VAL A 327 22.46 15.46 -18.11
CA VAL A 327 23.87 15.18 -17.75
C VAL A 327 24.80 16.18 -18.45
N ARG A 328 24.56 16.50 -19.73
CA ARG A 328 25.33 17.52 -20.46
C ARG A 328 25.21 18.89 -19.78
N VAL A 329 23.99 19.34 -19.53
CA VAL A 329 23.71 20.62 -18.85
C VAL A 329 24.34 20.67 -17.47
N GLY A 330 24.19 19.60 -16.67
CA GLY A 330 24.78 19.51 -15.33
C GLY A 330 26.31 19.54 -15.33
N SER A 331 26.96 19.11 -16.42
CA SER A 331 28.43 19.21 -16.59
C SER A 331 28.86 20.65 -16.88
N GLU A 332 28.05 21.44 -17.58
CA GLU A 332 28.31 22.83 -17.93
C GLU A 332 27.86 23.82 -16.83
N ARG A 333 26.84 23.44 -16.06
CA ARG A 333 26.16 24.28 -15.08
C ARG A 333 26.23 23.64 -13.68
N PRO A 334 27.19 24.03 -12.83
CA PRO A 334 27.30 23.48 -11.47
C PRO A 334 26.16 23.90 -10.54
N ASP A 335 25.41 24.93 -10.90
CA ASP A 335 24.24 25.44 -10.18
C ASP A 335 22.95 24.67 -10.50
N VAL A 336 22.96 23.70 -11.42
CA VAL A 336 21.80 22.85 -11.72
C VAL A 336 21.75 21.68 -10.74
N VAL A 337 20.61 21.53 -10.08
CA VAL A 337 20.25 20.41 -9.19
C VAL A 337 19.02 19.68 -9.71
N ALA A 338 18.88 18.43 -9.33
CA ALA A 338 17.71 17.60 -9.66
C ALA A 338 17.00 17.15 -8.39
N ILE A 339 15.67 17.26 -8.38
CA ILE A 339 14.81 16.78 -7.29
C ILE A 339 13.81 15.80 -7.88
N THR A 340 13.59 14.68 -7.22
CA THR A 340 12.56 13.70 -7.58
C THR A 340 11.75 13.27 -6.36
N ALA A 341 10.52 12.86 -6.58
CA ALA A 341 9.64 12.31 -5.56
C ALA A 341 9.48 10.79 -5.78
N ALA A 342 10.49 10.00 -5.39
CA ALA A 342 10.58 8.54 -5.53
C ALA A 342 10.51 8.03 -6.99
N MET A 343 10.91 8.86 -7.98
CA MET A 343 10.74 8.59 -9.41
C MET A 343 12.06 8.69 -10.20
N LEU A 344 13.20 8.38 -9.57
CA LEU A 344 14.53 8.59 -10.14
C LEU A 344 14.71 7.96 -11.54
N HIS A 345 14.38 6.68 -11.67
CA HIS A 345 14.50 5.95 -12.95
C HIS A 345 13.39 6.33 -13.95
N PRO A 346 12.11 6.34 -13.60
CA PRO A 346 11.03 6.64 -14.54
C PRO A 346 11.10 8.03 -15.16
N THR A 347 11.71 9.01 -14.48
CA THR A 347 11.86 10.39 -14.96
C THR A 347 13.16 10.65 -15.71
N GLY A 348 14.08 9.66 -15.77
CA GLY A 348 15.36 9.79 -16.45
C GLY A 348 16.42 10.55 -15.66
N LEU A 349 16.28 10.67 -14.35
CA LEU A 349 17.23 11.37 -13.47
C LEU A 349 18.38 10.47 -12.99
N ALA A 350 18.34 9.16 -13.25
CA ALA A 350 19.30 8.20 -12.71
C ALA A 350 20.74 8.51 -13.15
N ALA A 351 21.00 8.77 -14.43
CA ALA A 351 22.33 9.09 -14.93
C ALA A 351 22.86 10.42 -14.37
N PHE A 352 22.01 11.41 -14.15
CA PHE A 352 22.37 12.65 -13.46
C PHE A 352 22.75 12.36 -12.02
N GLY A 353 21.97 11.52 -11.31
CA GLY A 353 22.24 11.12 -9.94
C GLY A 353 23.54 10.35 -9.76
N GLU A 354 23.86 9.44 -10.70
CA GLU A 354 25.14 8.73 -10.72
C GLU A 354 26.34 9.67 -10.94
N ARG A 355 26.17 10.67 -11.81
CA ARG A 355 27.23 11.62 -12.17
C ARG A 355 27.41 12.74 -11.13
N PHE A 356 26.30 13.19 -10.50
CA PHE A 356 26.26 14.33 -9.58
C PHE A 356 25.44 14.00 -8.32
N PRO A 357 25.90 13.04 -7.49
CA PRO A 357 25.12 12.55 -6.33
C PRO A 357 24.82 13.65 -5.31
N GLU A 358 25.73 14.62 -5.11
CA GLU A 358 25.54 15.76 -4.19
C GLU A 358 24.57 16.84 -4.71
N ARG A 359 24.13 16.74 -5.95
CA ARG A 359 23.17 17.65 -6.59
C ARG A 359 21.87 16.95 -6.97
N THR A 360 21.66 15.73 -6.46
CA THR A 360 20.46 14.94 -6.73
C THR A 360 19.77 14.62 -5.40
N PHE A 361 18.49 15.01 -5.30
CA PHE A 361 17.69 14.82 -4.10
C PHE A 361 16.46 13.99 -4.42
N ASP A 362 16.35 12.79 -3.85
CA ASP A 362 15.10 12.06 -3.78
C ASP A 362 14.44 12.38 -2.45
N VAL A 363 13.25 12.95 -2.48
CA VAL A 363 12.51 13.38 -1.28
C VAL A 363 11.44 12.37 -0.85
N GLY A 364 11.38 11.19 -1.50
CA GLY A 364 10.27 10.28 -1.33
C GLY A 364 8.99 10.83 -1.97
N ILE A 365 7.82 10.29 -1.62
CA ILE A 365 6.54 10.80 -2.12
C ILE A 365 6.16 12.05 -1.32
N ALA A 366 6.82 13.18 -1.60
CA ALA A 366 6.69 14.44 -0.87
C ALA A 366 6.76 15.65 -1.81
N GLU A 367 5.84 15.73 -2.78
CA GLU A 367 5.88 16.72 -3.87
C GLU A 367 5.79 18.15 -3.36
N GLN A 368 4.98 18.43 -2.33
CA GLN A 368 4.85 19.75 -1.73
C GLN A 368 6.18 20.21 -1.10
N HIS A 369 6.88 19.28 -0.42
CA HIS A 369 8.22 19.51 0.11
C HIS A 369 9.22 19.76 -1.01
N ALA A 370 9.21 18.91 -2.06
CA ALA A 370 10.10 19.04 -3.22
C ALA A 370 10.04 20.45 -3.82
N LEU A 371 8.82 20.92 -4.10
CA LEU A 371 8.62 22.23 -4.74
C LEU A 371 9.04 23.40 -3.84
N THR A 372 8.69 23.34 -2.53
CA THR A 372 9.07 24.38 -1.58
C THR A 372 10.58 24.37 -1.32
N SER A 373 11.21 23.20 -1.25
CA SER A 373 12.67 23.05 -1.11
C SER A 373 13.40 23.56 -2.34
N ALA A 374 12.87 23.33 -3.56
CA ALA A 374 13.41 23.87 -4.80
C ALA A 374 13.42 25.42 -4.79
N ALA A 375 12.37 26.06 -4.27
CA ALA A 375 12.36 27.50 -4.09
C ALA A 375 13.49 27.97 -3.14
N GLY A 376 13.74 27.26 -2.02
CA GLY A 376 14.84 27.54 -1.12
C GLY A 376 16.22 27.43 -1.80
N LEU A 377 16.42 26.35 -2.59
CA LEU A 377 17.64 26.16 -3.38
C LEU A 377 17.86 27.31 -4.38
N ALA A 378 16.79 27.70 -5.09
CA ALA A 378 16.86 28.83 -6.03
C ALA A 378 17.19 30.16 -5.32
N MET A 379 16.63 30.42 -4.13
CA MET A 379 16.95 31.60 -3.34
C MET A 379 18.41 31.62 -2.88
N ALA A 380 19.05 30.44 -2.76
CA ALA A 380 20.46 30.28 -2.39
C ALA A 380 21.40 30.25 -3.62
N GLY A 381 20.87 30.44 -4.83
CA GLY A 381 21.66 30.57 -6.07
C GLY A 381 21.80 29.30 -6.92
N MET A 382 21.06 28.26 -6.59
CA MET A 382 20.99 27.05 -7.41
C MET A 382 19.92 27.18 -8.48
#